data_ffc7d3b64a4badb96ff3d9688924ef48
#
_entry.id   ffc7d3b64a4badb96ff3d9688924ef48
#
_cell.length_a   1.000
_cell.length_b   1.000
_cell.length_c   1.000
_cell.angle_alpha   90.00
_cell.angle_beta   90.00
_cell.angle_gamma   90.00
#
_symmetry.space_group_name_H-M   'P 1'
#
loop_
_entity.id
_entity.type
_entity.pdbx_description
1 polymer ?
#
loop_
_entity_poly.entity_id
_entity_poly.type
_entity_poly.pdbx_seq_one_letter_code
_entity_poly.pdbx_strand_id
1 'polypeptide(L)'
;MKGINKAIIVGTLGRDPEVRYAASGSAVCNLSVATSESWKDKNTGEKIEQTEWHRVVIYGKLAEIAGEYLRKGSKVYLEGSLTTRKWQDKETGQDRYSTEIRASEMQMLDGKPADGDMRAPAPAKAPARSAYADAKEGRTTAPAPDSFSDDDIPF
;
A
#
# COMPACT_ATOMS: atom_id res chain seq x y z
N MET A 1 -29.75 24.51 5.96
CA MET A 1 -28.90 23.87 4.93
C MET A 1 -28.24 22.64 5.53
N LYS A 2 -28.33 21.49 4.87
CA LYS A 2 -27.62 20.27 5.30
C LYS A 2 -26.21 20.30 4.72
N GLY A 3 -25.18 20.35 5.56
CA GLY A 3 -23.78 20.25 5.12
C GLY A 3 -23.39 18.81 4.80
N ILE A 4 -22.30 18.66 4.07
CA ILE A 4 -21.66 17.36 3.75
C ILE A 4 -20.38 17.24 4.58
N ASN A 5 -20.23 16.12 5.30
CA ASN A 5 -19.00 15.78 6.01
C ASN A 5 -18.62 14.35 5.61
N LYS A 6 -17.73 14.24 4.64
CA LYS A 6 -17.29 12.96 4.08
C LYS A 6 -15.76 12.98 3.92
N ALA A 7 -15.11 11.93 4.40
CA ALA A 7 -13.70 11.67 4.18
C ALA A 7 -13.53 10.32 3.49
N ILE A 8 -12.66 10.26 2.50
CA ILE A 8 -12.29 9.05 1.77
C ILE A 8 -10.78 8.93 1.88
N ILE A 9 -10.31 7.76 2.32
CA ILE A 9 -8.88 7.47 2.46
C ILE A 9 -8.57 6.13 1.84
N VAL A 10 -7.52 6.12 1.02
CA VAL A 10 -6.84 4.91 0.56
C VAL A 10 -5.42 4.95 1.09
N GLY A 11 -5.08 4.03 1.97
CA GLY A 11 -3.77 4.07 2.63
C GLY A 11 -3.35 2.71 3.18
N THR A 12 -2.23 2.73 3.89
CA THR A 12 -1.61 1.53 4.46
C THR A 12 -1.62 1.62 6.00
N LEU A 13 -1.94 0.53 6.68
CA LEU A 13 -1.89 0.47 8.13
C LEU A 13 -0.44 0.54 8.62
N GLY A 14 -0.17 1.49 9.52
CA GLY A 14 1.15 1.65 10.14
C GLY A 14 1.39 0.73 11.32
N ARG A 15 0.32 0.20 11.91
CA ARG A 15 0.34 -0.75 13.04
C ARG A 15 -0.86 -1.67 12.97
N ASP A 16 -0.83 -2.73 13.77
CA ASP A 16 -1.95 -3.64 13.91
C ASP A 16 -3.20 -2.91 14.47
N PRO A 17 -4.41 -3.32 14.05
CA PRO A 17 -5.66 -2.78 14.57
C PRO A 17 -5.78 -2.97 16.09
N GLU A 18 -6.18 -1.92 16.79
CA GLU A 18 -6.48 -2.00 18.23
C GLU A 18 -7.99 -2.14 18.44
N VAL A 19 -8.44 -3.36 18.74
CA VAL A 19 -9.85 -3.63 19.04
C VAL A 19 -10.08 -3.57 20.53
N ARG A 20 -11.12 -2.85 20.91
CA ARG A 20 -11.63 -2.76 22.29
C ARG A 20 -13.13 -2.98 22.28
N TYR A 21 -13.66 -3.48 23.38
CA TYR A 21 -15.10 -3.66 23.56
C TYR A 21 -15.60 -2.60 24.56
N ALA A 22 -16.63 -1.87 24.16
CA ALA A 22 -17.32 -0.95 25.05
C ALA A 22 -18.10 -1.73 26.10
N ALA A 23 -18.52 -1.07 27.20
CA ALA A 23 -19.34 -1.68 28.24
C ALA A 23 -20.66 -2.25 27.70
N SER A 24 -21.15 -1.73 26.57
CA SER A 24 -22.33 -2.21 25.84
C SER A 24 -22.08 -3.50 25.05
N GLY A 25 -20.81 -4.02 24.99
CA GLY A 25 -20.41 -5.15 24.18
C GLY A 25 -20.08 -4.81 22.72
N SER A 26 -20.27 -3.57 22.31
CA SER A 26 -19.94 -3.16 20.94
C SER A 26 -18.43 -3.05 20.73
N ALA A 27 -17.92 -3.64 19.66
CA ALA A 27 -16.52 -3.53 19.27
C ALA A 27 -16.20 -2.12 18.76
N VAL A 28 -15.03 -1.62 19.13
CA VAL A 28 -14.44 -0.36 18.63
C VAL A 28 -13.03 -0.66 18.21
N CYS A 29 -12.70 -0.38 16.96
CA CYS A 29 -11.37 -0.58 16.40
C CYS A 29 -10.73 0.75 16.05
N ASN A 30 -9.50 0.97 16.55
CA ASN A 30 -8.68 2.12 16.21
C ASN A 30 -7.63 1.70 15.19
N LEU A 31 -7.57 2.42 14.07
CA LEU A 31 -6.59 2.24 13.01
C LEU A 31 -5.71 3.49 12.89
N SER A 32 -4.44 3.26 12.58
CA SER A 32 -3.51 4.30 12.15
C SER A 32 -3.17 4.04 10.69
N VAL A 33 -3.63 4.90 9.80
CA VAL A 33 -3.51 4.74 8.36
C VAL A 33 -2.62 5.83 7.79
N ALA A 34 -1.61 5.44 7.03
CA ALA A 34 -0.69 6.33 6.34
C ALA A 34 -1.13 6.54 4.89
N THR A 35 -1.13 7.79 4.46
CA THR A 35 -1.18 8.16 3.05
C THR A 35 0.11 8.87 2.70
N SER A 36 0.80 8.41 1.64
CA SER A 36 2.07 8.99 1.21
C SER A 36 1.94 9.60 -0.16
N GLU A 37 2.44 10.81 -0.28
CA GLU A 37 2.59 11.52 -1.55
C GLU A 37 4.06 11.69 -1.86
N SER A 38 4.42 11.62 -3.13
CA SER A 38 5.79 11.85 -3.55
C SER A 38 5.83 12.71 -4.82
N TRP A 39 6.71 13.70 -4.81
CA TRP A 39 6.93 14.58 -5.96
C TRP A 39 8.41 14.90 -6.12
N LYS A 40 8.79 15.39 -7.29
CA LYS A 40 10.13 15.92 -7.52
C LYS A 40 10.15 17.41 -7.25
N ASP A 41 11.12 17.87 -6.45
CA ASP A 41 11.39 19.29 -6.31
C ASP A 41 11.87 19.85 -7.65
N LYS A 42 11.22 20.91 -8.10
CA LYS A 42 11.52 21.55 -9.39
C LYS A 42 12.88 22.25 -9.42
N ASN A 43 13.42 22.64 -8.26
CA ASN A 43 14.67 23.37 -8.15
C ASN A 43 15.87 22.43 -7.94
N THR A 44 15.72 21.43 -7.08
CA THR A 44 16.80 20.49 -6.72
C THR A 44 16.74 19.19 -7.51
N GLY A 45 15.59 18.84 -8.11
CA GLY A 45 15.37 17.56 -8.77
C GLY A 45 15.24 16.36 -7.82
N GLU A 46 15.33 16.60 -6.52
CA GLU A 46 15.24 15.55 -5.51
C GLU A 46 13.78 15.05 -5.35
N LYS A 47 13.64 13.78 -5.03
CA LYS A 47 12.35 13.18 -4.69
C LYS A 47 12.01 13.52 -3.24
N ILE A 48 10.94 14.29 -3.05
CA ILE A 48 10.36 14.57 -1.73
C ILE A 48 9.22 13.57 -1.51
N GLU A 49 9.18 12.99 -0.32
CA GLU A 49 8.10 12.12 0.12
C GLU A 49 7.50 12.67 1.42
N GLN A 50 6.18 12.81 1.44
CA GLN A 50 5.43 13.27 2.60
C GLN A 50 4.39 12.22 2.97
N THR A 51 4.38 11.82 4.24
CA THR A 51 3.42 10.85 4.78
C THR A 51 2.53 11.55 5.79
N GLU A 52 1.22 11.42 5.60
CA GLU A 52 0.21 11.89 6.54
C GLU A 52 -0.40 10.72 7.29
N TRP A 53 -0.54 10.86 8.60
CA TRP A 53 -1.07 9.83 9.49
C TRP A 53 -2.50 10.15 9.91
N HIS A 54 -3.41 9.28 9.54
CA HIS A 54 -4.83 9.40 9.84
C HIS A 54 -5.22 8.48 10.99
N ARG A 55 -5.88 9.06 11.99
CA ARG A 55 -6.53 8.29 13.04
C ARG A 55 -7.94 7.96 12.61
N VAL A 56 -8.24 6.67 12.49
CA VAL A 56 -9.54 6.16 12.06
C VAL A 56 -10.15 5.30 13.15
N VAL A 57 -11.42 5.52 13.42
CA VAL A 57 -12.19 4.75 14.40
C VAL A 57 -13.36 4.06 13.69
N ILE A 58 -13.49 2.77 13.92
CA ILE A 58 -14.54 1.93 13.36
C ILE A 58 -15.36 1.33 14.51
N TYR A 59 -16.66 1.16 14.33
CA TYR A 59 -17.56 0.65 15.34
C TYR A 59 -18.31 -0.61 14.88
N GLY A 60 -18.71 -1.45 15.84
CA GLY A 60 -19.59 -2.59 15.64
C GLY A 60 -18.97 -3.70 14.79
N LYS A 61 -19.77 -4.34 13.97
CA LYS A 61 -19.35 -5.50 13.15
C LYS A 61 -18.14 -5.22 12.27
N LEU A 62 -18.07 -4.04 11.70
CA LEU A 62 -16.94 -3.63 10.84
C LEU A 62 -15.64 -3.55 11.65
N ALA A 63 -15.70 -3.18 12.93
CA ALA A 63 -14.56 -3.15 13.84
C ALA A 63 -14.01 -4.55 14.14
N GLU A 64 -14.88 -5.54 14.28
CA GLU A 64 -14.51 -6.94 14.48
C GLU A 64 -13.79 -7.47 13.23
N ILE A 65 -14.37 -7.23 12.05
CA ILE A 65 -13.78 -7.61 10.76
C ILE A 65 -12.39 -6.96 10.59
N ALA A 66 -12.27 -5.67 10.90
CA ALA A 66 -10.99 -4.97 10.83
C ALA A 66 -9.92 -5.61 11.72
N GLY A 67 -10.30 -5.97 12.96
CA GLY A 67 -9.38 -6.60 13.91
C GLY A 67 -8.98 -8.02 13.53
N GLU A 68 -9.89 -8.76 12.89
CA GLU A 68 -9.65 -10.15 12.49
C GLU A 68 -8.72 -10.24 11.26
N TYR A 69 -8.98 -9.43 10.25
CA TYR A 69 -8.35 -9.57 8.93
C TYR A 69 -7.21 -8.60 8.65
N LEU A 70 -7.23 -7.41 9.25
CA LEU A 70 -6.19 -6.41 9.00
C LEU A 70 -4.96 -6.64 9.88
N ARG A 71 -3.80 -6.29 9.33
CA ARG A 71 -2.50 -6.28 10.03
C ARG A 71 -1.71 -5.04 9.62
N LYS A 72 -0.64 -4.75 10.34
CA LYS A 72 0.34 -3.74 9.92
C LYS A 72 0.77 -4.00 8.47
N GLY A 73 0.72 -2.97 7.65
CA GLY A 73 1.06 -3.06 6.22
C GLY A 73 -0.13 -3.32 5.30
N SER A 74 -1.31 -3.71 5.83
CA SER A 74 -2.51 -3.89 5.02
C SER A 74 -2.95 -2.60 4.35
N LYS A 75 -3.36 -2.70 3.08
CA LYS A 75 -3.92 -1.59 2.32
C LYS A 75 -5.44 -1.59 2.44
N VAL A 76 -5.98 -0.44 2.73
CA VAL A 76 -7.40 -0.28 2.98
C VAL A 76 -7.97 0.94 2.27
N TYR A 77 -9.22 0.81 1.81
CA TYR A 77 -10.09 1.90 1.45
C TYR A 77 -11.06 2.13 2.60
N LEU A 78 -11.22 3.38 3.00
CA LEU A 78 -12.09 3.80 4.09
C LEU A 78 -12.93 4.99 3.67
N GLU A 79 -14.23 4.91 3.95
CA GLU A 79 -15.14 6.05 3.90
C GLU A 79 -15.71 6.35 5.27
N GLY A 80 -15.86 7.62 5.57
CA GLY A 80 -16.42 8.05 6.83
C GLY A 80 -16.62 9.55 6.93
N SER A 81 -16.71 10.04 8.15
CA SER A 81 -16.84 11.47 8.46
C SER A 81 -15.76 11.91 9.44
N LEU A 82 -15.36 13.17 9.35
CA LEU A 82 -14.46 13.79 10.32
C LEU A 82 -15.24 14.07 11.61
N THR A 83 -14.66 13.69 12.73
CA THR A 83 -15.20 13.96 14.06
C THR A 83 -14.11 14.51 14.95
N THR A 84 -14.34 15.67 15.56
CA THR A 84 -13.41 16.25 16.51
C THR A 84 -13.96 16.05 17.92
N ARG A 85 -13.13 15.43 18.77
CA ARG A 85 -13.41 15.26 20.20
C ARG A 85 -12.59 16.25 21.00
N LYS A 86 -13.27 16.90 21.93
CA LYS A 86 -12.61 17.70 22.96
C LYS A 86 -12.34 16.82 24.16
N TRP A 87 -11.14 16.88 24.69
CA TRP A 87 -10.78 16.22 25.94
C TRP A 87 -9.87 17.13 26.78
N GLN A 88 -9.92 16.96 28.06
CA GLN A 88 -9.12 17.74 28.98
C GLN A 88 -7.86 16.96 29.37
N ASP A 89 -6.72 17.58 29.17
CA ASP A 89 -5.43 17.04 29.61
C ASP A 89 -5.39 17.01 31.14
N LYS A 90 -5.18 15.84 31.71
CA LYS A 90 -5.21 15.62 33.16
C LYS A 90 -4.04 16.27 33.89
N GLU A 91 -2.92 16.49 33.21
CA GLU A 91 -1.73 17.09 33.82
C GLU A 91 -1.76 18.61 33.76
N THR A 92 -2.19 19.17 32.64
CA THR A 92 -2.19 20.62 32.41
C THR A 92 -3.54 21.28 32.62
N GLY A 93 -4.63 20.51 32.71
CA GLY A 93 -6.00 21.01 32.78
C GLY A 93 -6.48 21.71 31.51
N GLN A 94 -5.68 21.73 30.44
CA GLN A 94 -6.01 22.40 29.19
C GLN A 94 -6.93 21.55 28.32
N ASP A 95 -7.82 22.23 27.62
CA ASP A 95 -8.67 21.60 26.62
C ASP A 95 -7.85 21.29 25.37
N ARG A 96 -7.87 20.01 24.98
CA ARG A 96 -7.24 19.54 23.73
C ARG A 96 -8.30 18.99 22.79
N TYR A 97 -8.02 19.11 21.51
CA TYR A 97 -8.89 18.62 20.45
C TYR A 97 -8.17 17.50 19.70
N SER A 98 -8.88 16.41 19.43
CA SER A 98 -8.39 15.32 18.60
C SER A 98 -9.37 15.10 17.46
N THR A 99 -8.88 15.27 16.23
CA THR A 99 -9.66 14.99 15.04
C THR A 99 -9.39 13.57 14.59
N GLU A 100 -10.46 12.82 14.39
CA GLU A 100 -10.43 11.43 13.94
C GLU A 100 -11.48 11.20 12.85
N ILE A 101 -11.27 10.19 12.03
CA ILE A 101 -12.21 9.79 11.00
C ILE A 101 -13.03 8.64 11.55
N ARG A 102 -14.33 8.85 11.63
CA ARG A 102 -15.28 7.79 11.95
C ARG A 102 -15.66 7.08 10.66
N ALA A 103 -15.07 5.91 10.42
CA ALA A 103 -15.34 5.14 9.22
C ALA A 103 -16.70 4.42 9.34
N SER A 104 -17.47 4.50 8.26
CA SER A 104 -18.75 3.79 8.06
C SER A 104 -18.60 2.64 7.07
N GLU A 105 -17.61 2.73 6.18
CA GLU A 105 -17.30 1.70 5.17
C GLU A 105 -15.81 1.42 5.15
N MET A 106 -15.48 0.16 4.89
CA MET A 106 -14.10 -0.33 4.78
C MET A 106 -14.03 -1.42 3.72
N GLN A 107 -13.02 -1.32 2.86
CA GLN A 107 -12.68 -2.35 1.89
C GLN A 107 -11.19 -2.67 2.00
N MET A 108 -10.87 -3.94 2.11
CA MET A 108 -9.49 -4.44 2.05
C MET A 108 -9.05 -4.45 0.60
N LEU A 109 -7.90 -3.84 0.32
CA LEU A 109 -7.33 -3.75 -1.03
C LEU A 109 -6.19 -4.75 -1.23
N ASP A 110 -5.66 -5.33 -0.15
CA ASP A 110 -4.74 -6.45 -0.26
C ASP A 110 -5.53 -7.68 -0.69
N GLY A 111 -5.03 -8.40 -1.70
CA GLY A 111 -5.53 -9.72 -2.03
C GLY A 111 -5.41 -10.61 -0.78
N LYS A 112 -6.35 -11.55 -0.60
CA LYS A 112 -6.28 -12.58 0.44
C LYS A 112 -4.84 -13.13 0.45
N PRO A 113 -4.15 -13.16 1.61
CA PRO A 113 -2.86 -13.83 1.66
C PRO A 113 -3.09 -15.24 1.13
N ALA A 114 -2.43 -15.60 0.05
CA ALA A 114 -2.42 -16.97 -0.42
C ALA A 114 -1.87 -17.79 0.73
N ASP A 115 -2.74 -18.57 1.36
CA ASP A 115 -2.35 -19.60 2.32
C ASP A 115 -1.26 -20.43 1.64
N GLY A 116 -0.05 -20.27 2.16
CA GLY A 116 1.04 -21.22 2.01
C GLY A 116 1.30 -21.79 0.61
N ASP A 117 1.95 -21.05 -0.26
CA ASP A 117 2.93 -21.69 -1.13
C ASP A 117 4.14 -20.76 -1.30
N MET A 118 5.01 -20.79 -0.29
CA MET A 118 6.41 -20.42 -0.47
C MET A 118 7.08 -21.53 -1.29
N ARG A 119 6.63 -21.73 -2.50
CA ARG A 119 7.40 -22.46 -3.50
C ARG A 119 8.37 -21.47 -4.11
N ALA A 120 9.58 -21.44 -3.53
CA ALA A 120 10.72 -20.82 -4.17
C ALA A 120 10.73 -21.27 -5.65
N PRO A 121 10.94 -20.35 -6.61
CA PRO A 121 11.11 -20.77 -8.00
C PRO A 121 12.30 -21.74 -8.04
N ALA A 122 12.02 -22.99 -8.43
CA ALA A 122 13.05 -23.98 -8.66
C ALA A 122 14.05 -23.40 -9.66
N PRO A 123 15.38 -23.55 -9.43
CA PRO A 123 16.36 -23.08 -10.37
C PRO A 123 16.12 -23.80 -11.69
N ALA A 124 15.97 -23.03 -12.75
CA ALA A 124 15.83 -23.55 -14.10
C ALA A 124 17.00 -24.50 -14.38
N LYS A 125 16.70 -25.78 -14.62
CA LYS A 125 17.66 -26.76 -15.11
C LYS A 125 18.25 -26.21 -16.40
N ALA A 126 19.55 -25.95 -16.38
CA ALA A 126 20.33 -25.73 -17.58
C ALA A 126 20.12 -26.91 -18.55
N PRO A 127 19.95 -26.67 -19.85
CA PRO A 127 19.87 -27.76 -20.81
C PRO A 127 21.22 -28.47 -20.87
N ALA A 128 21.18 -29.77 -20.74
CA ALA A 128 22.32 -30.67 -20.89
C ALA A 128 22.94 -30.47 -22.26
N ARG A 129 24.24 -30.15 -22.29
CA ARG A 129 25.08 -30.23 -23.49
C ARG A 129 25.09 -31.69 -23.93
N SER A 130 24.41 -31.97 -25.01
CA SER A 130 24.65 -33.17 -25.79
C SER A 130 25.93 -32.96 -26.62
N ALA A 131 26.92 -33.77 -26.32
CA ALA A 131 28.14 -33.90 -27.14
C ALA A 131 27.75 -34.67 -28.41
N TYR A 132 27.98 -34.01 -29.54
CA TYR A 132 28.28 -34.72 -30.76
C TYR A 132 29.45 -34.02 -31.44
N ALA A 133 30.52 -34.78 -31.55
CA ALA A 133 31.73 -34.45 -32.21
C ALA A 133 31.56 -34.62 -33.72
N ASP A 134 32.41 -33.87 -34.39
CA ASP A 134 33.07 -34.19 -35.64
C ASP A 134 32.52 -33.71 -36.97
N ALA A 135 33.39 -33.04 -37.63
CA ALA A 135 33.83 -33.07 -39.01
C ALA A 135 33.59 -31.84 -39.90
N LYS A 136 34.72 -31.21 -40.18
CA LYS A 136 35.21 -30.74 -41.50
C LYS A 136 34.71 -29.44 -42.14
N GLU A 137 35.67 -28.55 -42.16
CA GLU A 137 36.20 -27.75 -43.30
C GLU A 137 35.24 -27.09 -44.29
N GLY A 138 35.41 -25.78 -44.41
CA GLY A 138 34.94 -25.02 -45.56
C GLY A 138 34.96 -23.50 -45.35
N ARG A 139 36.04 -22.89 -45.69
CA ARG A 139 36.28 -21.46 -46.00
C ARG A 139 35.06 -20.78 -46.63
N THR A 140 34.72 -19.54 -46.22
CA THR A 140 34.96 -18.31 -47.03
C THR A 140 34.22 -17.12 -46.43
N THR A 141 34.99 -16.04 -46.23
CA THR A 141 34.70 -14.61 -46.42
C THR A 141 33.41 -13.98 -45.83
N ALA A 142 33.67 -13.00 -44.96
CA ALA A 142 32.76 -11.92 -44.60
C ALA A 142 32.25 -11.13 -45.81
N PRO A 143 31.18 -10.34 -45.66
CA PRO A 143 31.35 -8.97 -45.16
C PRO A 143 30.27 -8.51 -44.19
N ALA A 144 30.64 -7.59 -43.33
CA ALA A 144 29.73 -6.65 -42.75
C ALA A 144 29.23 -5.72 -43.84
N PRO A 145 28.06 -5.18 -43.76
CA PRO A 145 27.78 -3.90 -43.16
C PRO A 145 26.35 -3.72 -42.69
N ASP A 146 25.98 -2.76 -42.17
CA ASP A 146 25.45 -1.46 -42.42
C ASP A 146 24.67 -0.94 -41.18
N SER A 147 25.17 0.16 -40.78
CA SER A 147 24.48 1.19 -40.01
C SER A 147 23.00 1.35 -40.38
N PHE A 148 22.11 1.18 -39.42
CA PHE A 148 20.81 1.82 -39.47
C PHE A 148 20.86 3.06 -38.60
N SER A 149 20.76 4.18 -39.27
CA SER A 149 20.64 5.51 -38.78
C SER A 149 19.31 5.68 -38.06
N ASP A 150 19.35 6.30 -36.89
CA ASP A 150 18.30 7.09 -36.27
C ASP A 150 17.64 8.00 -37.31
N ASP A 151 16.36 7.91 -37.40
CA ASP A 151 15.36 8.95 -37.67
C ASP A 151 14.09 8.28 -38.19
N ASP A 152 13.08 8.27 -37.35
CA ASP A 152 11.68 8.43 -37.67
C ASP A 152 10.82 7.82 -36.57
N ILE A 153 10.51 8.63 -35.55
CA ILE A 153 9.34 8.45 -34.74
C ILE A 153 8.52 9.74 -34.83
N PRO A 154 7.41 9.78 -35.56
CA PRO A 154 6.42 10.82 -35.39
C PRO A 154 5.41 10.39 -34.29
N PHE A 155 5.32 11.25 -33.28
CA PHE A 155 4.23 11.52 -32.31
C PHE A 155 3.40 10.37 -31.73
#